data_2939a9730648cea8eac75ff38f93e94d
#
_entry.id   2939a9730648cea8eac75ff38f93e94d
#
_cell.length_a   1.000
_cell.length_b   1.000
_cell.length_c   1.000
_cell.angle_alpha   90.00
_cell.angle_beta   90.00
_cell.angle_gamma   90.00
#
_symmetry.space_group_name_H-M   'P 1'
#
loop_
_entity.id
_entity.type
_entity.pdbx_description
1 polymer ?
#
loop_
_entity_poly.entity_id
_entity_poly.type
_entity_poly.pdbx_seq_one_letter_code
_entity_poly.pdbx_strand_id
1 'polypeptide(L)'
;MSGLSHLDELEAEAIYIIREVAAECEKPVMLYSIGKDSSVMLHLALKAFYPEKPPFPFLHVNTTWKFHEMIEFRDRIAKEKGIEMLEYINQDGVKQGINPFDHGSAYTDIMKTQALKQALDKYGFTAAFGGGRRDEEKSRAKQRIFSFRNENHAWDPKNQRPEMWKLYNSRIKKGQEVRVFPLSNWTEKDIWQYIKRENIEIPSLYFAKERPVVYRDGNIIMVDDDRMKLHPGEKIQMKSVRFRTLGCYPLTGGVESTADTLDEIIDETLSAVSSERTTRVIDNEAAGSMERRKREGYF
;
A
#
# COMPACT_ATOMS: atom_id res chain seq x y z
N MET A 1 4.70 -37.44 3.62
CA MET A 1 5.24 -36.09 3.48
C MET A 1 4.05 -35.16 3.57
N SER A 2 3.93 -34.33 4.61
CA SER A 2 2.91 -33.26 4.67
C SER A 2 3.30 -32.24 3.61
N GLY A 3 2.40 -31.97 2.64
CA GLY A 3 2.60 -30.90 1.68
C GLY A 3 2.74 -29.55 2.40
N LEU A 4 3.25 -28.52 1.70
CA LEU A 4 3.29 -27.14 2.20
C LEU A 4 1.85 -26.69 2.52
N SER A 5 1.70 -25.91 3.59
CA SER A 5 0.41 -25.24 3.84
C SER A 5 0.17 -24.16 2.78
N HIS A 6 -1.08 -23.74 2.60
CA HIS A 6 -1.43 -22.65 1.68
C HIS A 6 -0.58 -21.38 1.92
N LEU A 7 -0.39 -20.97 3.17
CA LEU A 7 0.43 -19.81 3.50
C LEU A 7 1.92 -20.04 3.20
N ASP A 8 2.43 -21.27 3.33
CA ASP A 8 3.83 -21.58 2.95
C ASP A 8 4.04 -21.52 1.45
N GLU A 9 3.03 -21.93 0.66
CA GLU A 9 3.08 -21.80 -0.80
C GLU A 9 3.09 -20.33 -1.24
N LEU A 10 2.22 -19.50 -0.64
CA LEU A 10 2.18 -18.07 -0.90
C LEU A 10 3.47 -17.36 -0.49
N GLU A 11 4.03 -17.71 0.66
CA GLU A 11 5.31 -17.19 1.14
C GLU A 11 6.44 -17.56 0.18
N ALA A 12 6.54 -18.84 -0.20
CA ALA A 12 7.58 -19.33 -1.10
C ALA A 12 7.51 -18.62 -2.47
N GLU A 13 6.30 -18.42 -3.02
CA GLU A 13 6.08 -17.68 -4.26
C GLU A 13 6.53 -16.22 -4.13
N ALA A 14 6.12 -15.54 -3.06
CA ALA A 14 6.47 -14.13 -2.84
C ALA A 14 8.00 -13.94 -2.66
N ILE A 15 8.65 -14.80 -1.89
CA ILE A 15 10.11 -14.78 -1.71
C ILE A 15 10.83 -15.05 -3.04
N TYR A 16 10.35 -16.01 -3.83
CA TYR A 16 10.90 -16.27 -5.17
C TYR A 16 10.82 -15.05 -6.06
N ILE A 17 9.65 -14.39 -6.14
CA ILE A 17 9.46 -13.17 -6.93
C ILE A 17 10.40 -12.04 -6.47
N ILE A 18 10.54 -11.84 -5.16
CA ILE A 18 11.42 -10.81 -4.59
C ILE A 18 12.88 -11.07 -4.98
N ARG A 19 13.34 -12.31 -4.87
CA ARG A 19 14.70 -12.70 -5.26
C ARG A 19 14.95 -12.58 -6.76
N GLU A 20 13.98 -12.96 -7.58
CA GLU A 20 14.04 -12.85 -9.04
C GLU A 20 14.25 -11.39 -9.47
N VAL A 21 13.47 -10.45 -8.92
CA VAL A 21 13.62 -9.02 -9.22
C VAL A 21 14.97 -8.47 -8.75
N ALA A 22 15.43 -8.88 -7.57
CA ALA A 22 16.72 -8.44 -7.06
C ALA A 22 17.91 -8.95 -7.91
N ALA A 23 17.76 -10.12 -8.54
CA ALA A 23 18.77 -10.70 -9.40
C ALA A 23 18.77 -10.13 -10.82
N GLU A 24 17.60 -9.85 -11.38
CA GLU A 24 17.43 -9.55 -12.80
C GLU A 24 17.24 -8.04 -13.09
N CYS A 25 16.80 -7.24 -12.11
CA CYS A 25 16.56 -5.82 -12.29
C CYS A 25 17.73 -4.99 -11.76
N GLU A 26 18.18 -4.03 -12.56
CA GLU A 26 19.38 -3.23 -12.26
C GLU A 26 19.20 -2.38 -10.98
N LYS A 27 18.04 -1.78 -10.78
CA LYS A 27 17.80 -0.86 -9.66
C LYS A 27 16.39 -1.01 -9.08
N PRO A 28 16.15 -2.06 -8.28
CA PRO A 28 14.86 -2.27 -7.65
C PRO A 28 14.66 -1.38 -6.42
N VAL A 29 13.39 -1.13 -6.09
CA VAL A 29 12.95 -0.41 -4.87
C VAL A 29 11.67 -1.04 -4.33
N MET A 30 11.51 -1.13 -3.01
CA MET A 30 10.27 -1.59 -2.41
C MET A 30 9.46 -0.40 -1.90
N LEU A 31 8.25 -0.24 -2.45
CA LEU A 31 7.33 0.81 -1.98
C LEU A 31 6.78 0.46 -0.61
N TYR A 32 6.96 1.37 0.35
CA TYR A 32 6.51 1.18 1.73
C TYR A 32 5.42 2.20 2.08
N SER A 33 4.17 1.76 2.03
CA SER A 33 2.99 2.60 2.31
C SER A 33 2.60 2.64 3.79
N ILE A 34 3.31 1.91 4.66
CA ILE A 34 3.07 1.77 6.10
C ILE A 34 1.78 0.98 6.41
N GLY A 35 1.10 0.43 5.41
CA GLY A 35 -0.07 -0.42 5.61
C GLY A 35 0.32 -1.89 5.88
N LYS A 36 -0.67 -2.71 6.27
CA LYS A 36 -0.50 -4.15 6.56
C LYS A 36 0.19 -4.91 5.43
N ASP A 37 -0.23 -4.66 4.18
CA ASP A 37 0.35 -5.33 3.00
C ASP A 37 1.82 -4.96 2.80
N SER A 38 2.20 -3.69 2.99
CA SER A 38 3.60 -3.27 2.91
C SER A 38 4.44 -3.77 4.11
N SER A 39 3.84 -3.98 5.28
CA SER A 39 4.52 -4.61 6.42
C SER A 39 4.79 -6.10 6.15
N VAL A 40 3.84 -6.81 5.54
CA VAL A 40 4.07 -8.19 5.06
C VAL A 40 5.17 -8.23 3.99
N MET A 41 5.15 -7.29 3.02
CA MET A 41 6.19 -7.17 2.01
C MET A 41 7.59 -6.94 2.61
N LEU A 42 7.69 -6.07 3.61
CA LEU A 42 8.94 -5.83 4.33
C LEU A 42 9.43 -7.11 5.03
N HIS A 43 8.55 -7.82 5.73
CA HIS A 43 8.87 -9.07 6.39
C HIS A 43 9.37 -10.13 5.39
N LEU A 44 8.67 -10.30 4.27
CA LEU A 44 9.06 -11.22 3.20
C LEU A 44 10.42 -10.85 2.58
N ALA A 45 10.69 -9.55 2.39
CA ALA A 45 11.98 -9.10 1.89
C ALA A 45 13.11 -9.41 2.87
N LEU A 46 12.93 -9.13 4.16
CA LEU A 46 13.91 -9.51 5.19
C LEU A 46 14.15 -11.02 5.23
N LYS A 47 13.08 -11.82 5.15
CA LYS A 47 13.16 -13.29 5.13
C LYS A 47 13.84 -13.82 3.86
N ALA A 48 13.59 -13.18 2.71
CA ALA A 48 14.18 -13.53 1.42
C ALA A 48 15.70 -13.47 1.41
N PHE A 49 16.29 -12.53 2.16
CA PHE A 49 17.73 -12.28 2.15
C PHE A 49 18.42 -12.60 3.49
N TYR A 50 17.67 -13.16 4.46
CA TYR A 50 18.27 -13.54 5.74
C TYR A 50 19.51 -14.45 5.56
N PRO A 51 20.63 -14.20 6.30
CA PRO A 51 20.81 -13.22 7.37
C PRO A 51 21.15 -11.78 6.92
N GLU A 52 21.36 -11.57 5.63
CA GLU A 52 21.67 -10.27 5.07
C GLU A 52 20.43 -9.38 4.94
N LYS A 53 20.65 -8.10 4.65
CA LYS A 53 19.58 -7.15 4.35
C LYS A 53 19.15 -7.24 2.89
N PRO A 54 17.91 -6.85 2.55
CA PRO A 54 17.51 -6.71 1.16
C PRO A 54 18.46 -5.79 0.39
N PRO A 55 18.94 -6.17 -0.82
CA PRO A 55 19.90 -5.40 -1.60
C PRO A 55 19.28 -4.22 -2.35
N PHE A 56 18.20 -3.66 -1.81
CA PHE A 56 17.48 -2.53 -2.37
C PHE A 56 16.86 -1.67 -1.27
N PRO A 57 16.69 -0.35 -1.51
CA PRO A 57 16.06 0.54 -0.56
C PRO A 57 14.53 0.37 -0.53
N PHE A 58 13.94 0.92 0.53
CA PHE A 58 12.51 1.12 0.67
C PHE A 58 12.15 2.56 0.39
N LEU A 59 11.04 2.80 -0.29
CA LEU A 59 10.58 4.15 -0.65
C LEU A 59 9.20 4.43 -0.06
N HIS A 60 9.12 5.45 0.78
CA HIS A 60 7.87 6.03 1.25
C HIS A 60 7.57 7.32 0.50
N VAL A 61 6.44 7.36 -0.23
CA VAL A 61 5.91 8.60 -0.79
C VAL A 61 5.07 9.28 0.28
N ASN A 62 5.63 10.33 0.89
CA ASN A 62 4.95 11.10 1.91
C ASN A 62 4.09 12.20 1.26
N THR A 63 2.80 12.07 1.43
CA THR A 63 1.80 13.00 0.89
C THR A 63 1.52 14.18 1.83
N THR A 64 2.27 14.31 2.93
CA THR A 64 2.12 15.31 4.01
C THR A 64 0.86 15.19 4.88
N TRP A 65 -0.07 14.29 4.51
CA TRP A 65 -1.33 14.06 5.20
C TRP A 65 -1.46 12.60 5.65
N LYS A 66 -0.40 12.06 6.24
CA LYS A 66 -0.42 10.74 6.88
C LYS A 66 -0.81 10.88 8.34
N PHE A 67 -1.42 9.84 8.91
CA PHE A 67 -1.60 9.77 10.36
C PHE A 67 -0.24 9.84 11.08
N HIS A 68 -0.17 10.54 12.20
CA HIS A 68 1.06 10.64 13.00
C HIS A 68 1.57 9.25 13.42
N GLU A 69 0.66 8.39 13.92
CA GLU A 69 0.99 7.01 14.29
C GLU A 69 1.64 6.21 13.14
N MET A 70 1.32 6.50 11.87
CA MET A 70 1.97 5.84 10.73
C MET A 70 3.41 6.28 10.58
N ILE A 71 3.70 7.58 10.68
CA ILE A 71 5.06 8.11 10.51
C ILE A 71 5.97 7.62 11.65
N GLU A 72 5.49 7.69 12.89
CA GLU A 72 6.22 7.17 14.06
C GLU A 72 6.53 5.67 13.90
N PHE A 73 5.53 4.88 13.47
CA PHE A 73 5.71 3.45 13.22
C PHE A 73 6.77 3.21 12.13
N ARG A 74 6.71 3.93 10.99
CA ARG A 74 7.67 3.82 9.89
C ARG A 74 9.11 4.07 10.37
N ASP A 75 9.31 5.17 11.09
CA ASP A 75 10.65 5.59 11.52
C ASP A 75 11.22 4.62 12.55
N ARG A 76 10.39 4.12 13.47
CA ARG A 76 10.78 3.09 14.42
C ARG A 76 11.18 1.80 13.72
N ILE A 77 10.33 1.27 12.83
CA ILE A 77 10.59 0.02 12.10
C ILE A 77 11.82 0.14 11.22
N ALA A 78 12.00 1.25 10.51
CA ALA A 78 13.19 1.48 9.68
C ALA A 78 14.48 1.40 10.52
N LYS A 79 14.48 2.03 11.70
CA LYS A 79 15.61 2.00 12.64
C LYS A 79 15.86 0.60 13.20
N GLU A 80 14.82 -0.07 13.70
CA GLU A 80 14.92 -1.40 14.33
C GLU A 80 15.37 -2.47 13.36
N LYS A 81 14.86 -2.47 12.14
CA LYS A 81 15.26 -3.42 11.08
C LYS A 81 16.55 -3.00 10.35
N GLY A 82 17.01 -1.77 10.59
CA GLY A 82 18.22 -1.21 9.98
C GLY A 82 18.14 -1.18 8.46
N ILE A 83 16.98 -0.86 7.90
CA ILE A 83 16.73 -0.76 6.46
C ILE A 83 16.93 0.67 5.97
N GLU A 84 17.35 0.81 4.71
CA GLU A 84 17.42 2.11 4.04
C GLU A 84 16.01 2.54 3.65
N MET A 85 15.47 3.56 4.34
CA MET A 85 14.14 4.13 4.07
C MET A 85 14.29 5.50 3.41
N LEU A 86 13.99 5.55 2.11
CA LEU A 86 13.91 6.80 1.36
C LEU A 86 12.52 7.42 1.55
N GLU A 87 12.49 8.71 1.80
CA GLU A 87 11.25 9.49 1.79
C GLU A 87 11.23 10.44 0.61
N TYR A 88 10.10 10.50 -0.08
CA TYR A 88 9.89 11.46 -1.16
C TYR A 88 8.61 12.26 -0.96
N ILE A 89 8.73 13.59 -1.06
CA ILE A 89 7.63 14.56 -1.00
C ILE A 89 7.65 15.37 -2.29
N ASN A 90 6.51 15.52 -2.96
CA ASN A 90 6.39 16.44 -4.09
C ASN A 90 6.44 17.88 -3.59
N GLN A 91 7.63 18.48 -3.66
CA GLN A 91 7.90 19.82 -3.16
C GLN A 91 7.11 20.91 -3.91
N ASP A 92 6.80 20.70 -5.18
CA ASP A 92 6.02 21.65 -5.96
C ASP A 92 4.55 21.64 -5.54
N GLY A 93 4.00 20.47 -5.24
CA GLY A 93 2.68 20.34 -4.65
C GLY A 93 2.59 21.01 -3.26
N VAL A 94 3.64 20.87 -2.44
CA VAL A 94 3.72 21.56 -1.14
C VAL A 94 3.72 23.09 -1.31
N LYS A 95 4.56 23.61 -2.21
CA LYS A 95 4.63 25.07 -2.50
C LYS A 95 3.30 25.64 -3.00
N GLN A 96 2.53 24.84 -3.75
CA GLN A 96 1.21 25.19 -4.25
C GLN A 96 0.10 25.04 -3.19
N GLY A 97 0.41 24.58 -1.99
CA GLY A 97 -0.56 24.37 -0.92
C GLY A 97 -1.55 23.24 -1.19
N ILE A 98 -1.18 22.25 -2.03
CA ILE A 98 -2.05 21.14 -2.40
C ILE A 98 -2.43 20.33 -1.18
N ASN A 99 -3.72 20.25 -0.88
CA ASN A 99 -4.26 19.55 0.30
C ASN A 99 -5.55 18.79 -0.06
N PRO A 100 -5.96 17.80 0.75
CA PRO A 100 -7.10 16.94 0.42
C PRO A 100 -8.46 17.63 0.53
N PHE A 101 -8.59 18.73 1.27
CA PHE A 101 -9.87 19.42 1.45
C PHE A 101 -10.24 20.32 0.26
N ASP A 102 -9.26 21.05 -0.26
CA ASP A 102 -9.49 22.05 -1.29
C ASP A 102 -9.29 21.49 -2.71
N HIS A 103 -8.60 20.34 -2.85
CA HIS A 103 -8.17 19.82 -4.14
C HIS A 103 -8.71 18.42 -4.48
N GLY A 104 -9.44 17.75 -3.57
CA GLY A 104 -10.10 16.48 -3.84
C GLY A 104 -9.19 15.43 -4.51
N SER A 105 -9.61 14.89 -5.65
CA SER A 105 -8.85 13.88 -6.41
C SER A 105 -7.52 14.40 -6.94
N ALA A 106 -7.40 15.71 -7.28
CA ALA A 106 -6.15 16.30 -7.74
C ALA A 106 -5.05 16.22 -6.69
N TYR A 107 -5.39 16.29 -5.40
CA TYR A 107 -4.43 16.06 -4.33
C TYR A 107 -3.76 14.67 -4.44
N THR A 108 -4.55 13.62 -4.64
CA THR A 108 -3.99 12.26 -4.77
C THR A 108 -3.13 12.14 -6.02
N ASP A 109 -3.53 12.74 -7.11
CA ASP A 109 -2.76 12.75 -8.35
C ASP A 109 -1.41 13.44 -8.17
N ILE A 110 -1.40 14.64 -7.60
CA ILE A 110 -0.18 15.46 -7.46
C ILE A 110 0.71 14.90 -6.36
N MET A 111 0.16 14.70 -5.15
CA MET A 111 0.96 14.37 -3.97
C MET A 111 1.32 12.88 -3.86
N LYS A 112 0.68 12.00 -4.65
CA LYS A 112 0.95 10.57 -4.61
C LYS A 112 1.39 10.03 -5.96
N THR A 113 0.58 10.17 -7.04
CA THR A 113 0.91 9.58 -8.34
C THR A 113 2.10 10.27 -8.99
N GLN A 114 2.08 11.59 -9.10
CA GLN A 114 3.19 12.36 -9.66
C GLN A 114 4.43 12.27 -8.77
N ALA A 115 4.26 12.36 -7.44
CA ALA A 115 5.36 12.21 -6.50
C ALA A 115 6.07 10.85 -6.65
N LEU A 116 5.32 9.76 -6.87
CA LEU A 116 5.90 8.44 -7.12
C LEU A 116 6.72 8.44 -8.41
N LYS A 117 6.17 8.95 -9.52
CA LYS A 117 6.89 9.06 -10.80
C LYS A 117 8.18 9.86 -10.66
N GLN A 118 8.09 11.04 -10.04
CA GLN A 118 9.24 11.90 -9.76
C GLN A 118 10.32 11.19 -8.93
N ALA A 119 9.90 10.40 -7.92
CA ALA A 119 10.84 9.64 -7.11
C ALA A 119 11.55 8.55 -7.93
N LEU A 120 10.80 7.82 -8.77
CA LEU A 120 11.38 6.77 -9.61
C LEU A 120 12.38 7.33 -10.60
N ASP A 121 12.04 8.45 -11.26
CA ASP A 121 12.95 9.14 -12.18
C ASP A 121 14.19 9.71 -11.46
N LYS A 122 13.97 10.40 -10.35
CA LYS A 122 15.05 11.01 -9.55
C LYS A 122 16.09 10.00 -9.12
N TYR A 123 15.64 8.84 -8.66
CA TYR A 123 16.53 7.79 -8.18
C TYR A 123 16.92 6.78 -9.28
N GLY A 124 16.29 6.83 -10.46
CA GLY A 124 16.54 5.93 -11.57
C GLY A 124 16.14 4.49 -11.30
N PHE A 125 15.05 4.27 -10.55
CA PHE A 125 14.57 2.92 -10.26
C PHE A 125 13.96 2.27 -11.51
N THR A 126 14.33 1.01 -11.74
CA THR A 126 13.87 0.23 -12.91
C THR A 126 12.80 -0.80 -12.57
N ALA A 127 12.72 -1.17 -11.29
CA ALA A 127 11.68 -2.07 -10.78
C ALA A 127 11.15 -1.55 -9.44
N ALA A 128 9.83 -1.57 -9.26
CA ALA A 128 9.21 -1.15 -8.01
C ALA A 128 8.22 -2.19 -7.51
N PHE A 129 8.51 -2.76 -6.33
CA PHE A 129 7.60 -3.66 -5.65
C PHE A 129 6.41 -2.91 -5.05
N GLY A 130 5.21 -3.44 -5.21
CA GLY A 130 3.99 -2.93 -4.60
C GLY A 130 3.18 -4.03 -3.92
N GLY A 131 2.48 -3.69 -2.85
CA GLY A 131 1.66 -4.61 -2.06
C GLY A 131 0.26 -4.87 -2.65
N GLY A 132 0.02 -4.55 -3.92
CA GLY A 132 -1.30 -4.74 -4.55
C GLY A 132 -1.67 -6.21 -4.71
N ARG A 133 -2.94 -6.54 -4.45
CA ARG A 133 -3.50 -7.89 -4.55
C ARG A 133 -4.65 -7.93 -5.55
N ARG A 134 -4.82 -9.07 -6.25
CA ARG A 134 -5.95 -9.26 -7.18
C ARG A 134 -7.31 -9.24 -6.48
N ASP A 135 -7.34 -9.68 -5.23
CA ASP A 135 -8.52 -9.73 -4.37
C ASP A 135 -9.01 -8.34 -3.94
N GLU A 136 -8.13 -7.34 -3.93
CA GLU A 136 -8.40 -6.01 -3.40
C GLU A 136 -9.51 -5.27 -4.15
N GLU A 137 -9.51 -5.38 -5.49
CA GLU A 137 -10.50 -4.72 -6.35
C GLU A 137 -10.58 -5.32 -7.78
N LYS A 138 -11.71 -5.10 -8.45
CA LYS A 138 -11.98 -5.65 -9.80
C LYS A 138 -10.94 -5.22 -10.85
N SER A 139 -10.43 -3.99 -10.80
CA SER A 139 -9.43 -3.49 -11.76
C SER A 139 -8.09 -4.23 -11.66
N ARG A 140 -7.80 -4.87 -10.52
CA ARG A 140 -6.60 -5.64 -10.27
C ARG A 140 -6.73 -7.12 -10.64
N ALA A 141 -7.94 -7.65 -10.82
CA ALA A 141 -8.18 -9.08 -11.05
C ALA A 141 -7.38 -9.65 -12.23
N LYS A 142 -7.13 -8.85 -13.27
CA LYS A 142 -6.34 -9.24 -14.46
C LYS A 142 -4.92 -8.70 -14.46
N GLN A 143 -4.44 -8.13 -13.33
CA GLN A 143 -3.10 -7.58 -13.26
C GLN A 143 -2.06 -8.70 -13.21
N ARG A 144 -0.99 -8.54 -14.00
CA ARG A 144 0.16 -9.43 -13.94
C ARG A 144 0.98 -9.17 -12.68
N ILE A 145 1.71 -10.19 -12.22
CA ILE A 145 2.69 -10.04 -11.13
C ILE A 145 3.78 -9.06 -11.58
N PHE A 146 4.29 -9.22 -12.80
CA PHE A 146 5.22 -8.28 -13.45
C PHE A 146 4.45 -7.39 -14.44
N SER A 147 4.12 -6.19 -14.02
CA SER A 147 3.34 -5.22 -14.79
C SER A 147 4.26 -4.20 -15.45
N PHE A 148 4.49 -4.36 -16.75
CA PHE A 148 5.38 -3.50 -17.51
C PHE A 148 4.77 -2.13 -17.75
N ARG A 149 5.61 -1.10 -17.64
CA ARG A 149 5.28 0.32 -17.82
C ARG A 149 6.12 0.89 -18.95
N ASN A 150 5.54 1.83 -19.68
CA ASN A 150 6.26 2.59 -20.70
C ASN A 150 7.08 3.73 -20.05
N GLU A 151 7.79 4.50 -20.85
CA GLU A 151 8.62 5.65 -20.45
C GLU A 151 7.87 6.76 -19.70
N ASN A 152 6.53 6.78 -19.77
CA ASN A 152 5.67 7.71 -19.02
C ASN A 152 5.10 7.09 -17.73
N HIS A 153 5.66 5.96 -17.28
CA HIS A 153 5.19 5.14 -16.16
C HIS A 153 3.77 4.57 -16.34
N ALA A 154 3.16 4.74 -17.50
CA ALA A 154 1.82 4.26 -17.78
C ALA A 154 1.83 2.75 -18.05
N TRP A 155 0.77 2.08 -17.63
CA TRP A 155 0.59 0.66 -17.93
C TRP A 155 0.57 0.43 -19.45
N ASP A 156 1.44 -0.48 -19.91
CA ASP A 156 1.58 -0.82 -21.33
C ASP A 156 0.91 -2.16 -21.65
N PRO A 157 -0.36 -2.16 -22.09
CA PRO A 157 -1.11 -3.39 -22.34
C PRO A 157 -0.52 -4.25 -23.47
N LYS A 158 0.23 -3.65 -24.39
CA LYS A 158 0.80 -4.35 -25.55
C LYS A 158 2.07 -5.13 -25.21
N ASN A 159 2.77 -4.73 -24.14
CA ASN A 159 4.03 -5.33 -23.73
C ASN A 159 3.93 -6.17 -22.46
N GLN A 160 2.71 -6.50 -22.01
CA GLN A 160 2.53 -7.45 -20.92
C GLN A 160 2.92 -8.86 -21.37
N ARG A 161 3.60 -9.59 -20.50
CA ARG A 161 4.14 -10.92 -20.81
C ARG A 161 3.33 -12.03 -20.14
N PRO A 162 3.21 -13.21 -20.74
CA PRO A 162 2.59 -14.35 -20.06
C PRO A 162 3.44 -14.79 -18.85
N GLU A 163 2.77 -15.24 -17.80
CA GLU A 163 3.38 -15.73 -16.55
C GLU A 163 3.02 -17.21 -16.38
N MET A 164 3.35 -18.02 -17.41
CA MET A 164 3.08 -19.46 -17.38
C MET A 164 4.10 -20.18 -16.52
N TRP A 165 3.64 -21.18 -15.77
CA TRP A 165 4.49 -22.03 -14.90
C TRP A 165 5.34 -21.25 -13.89
N LYS A 166 4.88 -20.07 -13.44
CA LYS A 166 5.62 -19.17 -12.54
C LYS A 166 6.98 -18.74 -13.11
N LEU A 167 7.14 -18.74 -14.41
CA LEU A 167 8.31 -18.19 -15.09
C LEU A 167 8.05 -16.73 -15.45
N TYR A 168 8.95 -15.87 -15.00
CA TYR A 168 8.85 -14.43 -15.23
C TYR A 168 9.95 -13.99 -16.19
N ASN A 169 9.61 -13.13 -17.13
CA ASN A 169 10.57 -12.47 -17.99
C ASN A 169 10.64 -11.00 -17.60
N SER A 170 11.58 -10.68 -16.72
CA SER A 170 11.75 -9.35 -16.11
C SER A 170 12.53 -8.36 -16.98
N ARG A 171 13.11 -8.80 -18.13
CA ARG A 171 13.88 -7.91 -19.01
C ARG A 171 13.09 -6.68 -19.42
N ILE A 172 13.67 -5.51 -19.21
CA ILE A 172 13.11 -4.22 -19.63
C ILE A 172 14.02 -3.55 -20.66
N LYS A 173 13.44 -2.72 -21.52
CA LYS A 173 14.23 -1.86 -22.42
C LYS A 173 14.57 -0.56 -21.72
N LYS A 174 15.58 0.15 -22.21
CA LYS A 174 15.94 1.48 -21.71
C LYS A 174 14.71 2.40 -21.72
N GLY A 175 14.46 3.08 -20.60
CA GLY A 175 13.29 3.95 -20.41
C GLY A 175 12.00 3.22 -20.02
N GLN A 176 12.00 1.89 -19.89
CA GLN A 176 10.88 1.14 -19.33
C GLN A 176 11.12 0.83 -17.86
N GLU A 177 10.05 0.60 -17.13
CA GLU A 177 10.07 0.09 -15.77
C GLU A 177 9.09 -1.07 -15.59
N VAL A 178 9.26 -1.81 -14.50
CA VAL A 178 8.32 -2.86 -14.12
C VAL A 178 7.80 -2.63 -12.71
N ARG A 179 6.48 -2.74 -12.54
CA ARG A 179 5.84 -2.83 -11.22
C ARG A 179 5.67 -4.30 -10.88
N VAL A 180 6.10 -4.70 -9.71
CA VAL A 180 6.05 -6.11 -9.29
C VAL A 180 5.19 -6.26 -8.05
N PHE A 181 4.29 -7.26 -8.09
CA PHE A 181 3.29 -7.48 -7.05
C PHE A 181 3.43 -8.88 -6.43
N PRO A 182 4.36 -9.09 -5.49
CA PRO A 182 4.60 -10.40 -4.87
C PRO A 182 3.38 -10.95 -4.11
N LEU A 183 2.50 -10.06 -3.63
CA LEU A 183 1.27 -10.43 -2.93
C LEU A 183 0.06 -10.61 -3.86
N SER A 184 0.25 -10.65 -5.17
CA SER A 184 -0.83 -10.64 -6.17
C SER A 184 -1.88 -11.73 -5.94
N ASN A 185 -1.47 -12.93 -5.51
CA ASN A 185 -2.33 -14.09 -5.29
C ASN A 185 -2.86 -14.22 -3.85
N TRP A 186 -2.49 -13.31 -2.96
CA TRP A 186 -2.93 -13.29 -1.57
C TRP A 186 -4.32 -12.66 -1.42
N THR A 187 -5.14 -13.19 -0.53
CA THR A 187 -6.39 -12.55 -0.09
C THR A 187 -6.16 -11.67 1.14
N GLU A 188 -7.15 -10.82 1.48
CA GLU A 188 -7.10 -10.06 2.74
C GLU A 188 -6.98 -11.00 3.96
N LYS A 189 -7.67 -12.13 3.92
CA LYS A 189 -7.58 -13.17 4.95
C LYS A 189 -6.17 -13.72 5.09
N ASP A 190 -5.51 -14.06 3.96
CA ASP A 190 -4.15 -14.57 3.98
C ASP A 190 -3.18 -13.59 4.60
N ILE A 191 -3.33 -12.29 4.29
CA ILE A 191 -2.52 -11.22 4.90
C ILE A 191 -2.67 -11.21 6.43
N TRP A 192 -3.90 -11.23 6.95
CA TRP A 192 -4.14 -11.22 8.39
C TRP A 192 -3.65 -12.49 9.08
N GLN A 193 -3.90 -13.65 8.49
CA GLN A 193 -3.41 -14.94 9.02
C GLN A 193 -1.89 -15.00 9.02
N TYR A 194 -1.24 -14.46 7.99
CA TYR A 194 0.21 -14.42 7.90
C TYR A 194 0.81 -13.45 8.93
N ILE A 195 0.21 -12.26 9.09
CA ILE A 195 0.60 -11.31 10.14
C ILE A 195 0.56 -11.97 11.52
N LYS A 196 -0.51 -12.72 11.81
CA LYS A 196 -0.64 -13.45 13.08
C LYS A 196 0.41 -14.56 13.21
N ARG A 197 0.59 -15.37 12.16
CA ARG A 197 1.53 -16.49 12.14
C ARG A 197 2.98 -16.07 12.38
N GLU A 198 3.41 -15.02 11.69
CA GLU A 198 4.79 -14.53 11.72
C GLU A 198 5.02 -13.43 12.77
N ASN A 199 3.97 -13.10 13.55
CA ASN A 199 4.01 -12.00 14.53
C ASN A 199 4.53 -10.69 13.93
N ILE A 200 4.00 -10.30 12.77
CA ILE A 200 4.41 -9.09 12.05
C ILE A 200 3.84 -7.87 12.74
N GLU A 201 4.69 -6.90 13.06
CA GLU A 201 4.24 -5.63 13.59
C GLU A 201 3.54 -4.80 12.52
N ILE A 202 2.42 -4.20 12.90
CA ILE A 202 1.61 -3.31 12.08
C ILE A 202 1.20 -2.06 12.86
N PRO A 203 0.82 -0.95 12.20
CA PRO A 203 0.35 0.25 12.90
C PRO A 203 -0.84 -0.01 13.82
N SER A 204 -0.83 0.64 14.98
CA SER A 204 -1.91 0.58 15.99
C SER A 204 -3.29 0.99 15.45
N LEU A 205 -3.33 1.74 14.35
CA LEU A 205 -4.56 2.16 13.67
C LEU A 205 -5.43 0.99 13.17
N TYR A 206 -4.87 -0.20 13.02
CA TYR A 206 -5.63 -1.39 12.64
C TYR A 206 -6.44 -1.98 13.80
N PHE A 207 -6.11 -1.64 15.03
CA PHE A 207 -6.76 -2.10 16.25
C PHE A 207 -7.76 -1.04 16.75
N ALA A 208 -8.88 -1.50 17.30
CA ALA A 208 -9.89 -0.63 17.85
C ALA A 208 -9.36 0.16 19.05
N LYS A 209 -9.61 1.46 19.06
CA LYS A 209 -9.22 2.37 20.13
C LYS A 209 -10.15 3.57 20.14
N GLU A 210 -10.37 4.17 21.30
CA GLU A 210 -11.05 5.46 21.44
C GLU A 210 -10.27 6.55 20.70
N ARG A 211 -10.90 7.16 19.67
CA ARG A 211 -10.30 8.18 18.81
C ARG A 211 -11.27 9.33 18.59
N PRO A 212 -10.76 10.58 18.45
CA PRO A 212 -11.57 11.71 18.05
C PRO A 212 -11.96 11.57 16.58
N VAL A 213 -13.27 11.58 16.30
CA VAL A 213 -13.80 11.43 14.94
C VAL A 213 -14.89 12.43 14.65
N VAL A 214 -15.13 12.67 13.37
CA VAL A 214 -16.32 13.35 12.83
C VAL A 214 -17.01 12.42 11.84
N TYR A 215 -18.32 12.61 11.69
CA TYR A 215 -19.13 11.91 10.69
C TYR A 215 -19.33 12.83 9.49
N ARG A 216 -18.90 12.39 8.32
CA ARG A 216 -18.99 13.18 7.08
C ARG A 216 -19.40 12.26 5.93
N ASP A 217 -20.52 12.56 5.27
CA ASP A 217 -21.03 11.82 4.11
C ASP A 217 -21.08 10.29 4.34
N GLY A 218 -21.53 9.88 5.52
CA GLY A 218 -21.61 8.46 5.92
C GLY A 218 -20.27 7.81 6.27
N ASN A 219 -19.18 8.57 6.27
CA ASN A 219 -17.86 8.08 6.66
C ASN A 219 -17.46 8.57 8.05
N ILE A 220 -16.70 7.76 8.76
CA ILE A 220 -16.08 8.10 10.04
C ILE A 220 -14.67 8.59 9.76
N ILE A 221 -14.42 9.89 9.94
CA ILE A 221 -13.12 10.51 9.68
C ILE A 221 -12.45 10.84 11.03
N MET A 222 -11.26 10.29 11.25
CA MET A 222 -10.47 10.61 12.44
C MET A 222 -9.93 12.03 12.35
N VAL A 223 -9.96 12.74 13.46
CA VAL A 223 -9.31 14.05 13.63
C VAL A 223 -7.93 13.81 14.21
N ASP A 224 -6.91 13.77 13.34
CA ASP A 224 -5.55 13.41 13.72
C ASP A 224 -4.72 14.61 14.18
N ASP A 225 -5.02 15.79 13.65
CA ASP A 225 -4.34 17.04 13.99
C ASP A 225 -5.23 18.28 13.77
N ASP A 226 -4.69 19.47 14.07
CA ASP A 226 -5.34 20.78 14.00
C ASP A 226 -5.58 21.28 12.56
N ARG A 227 -4.99 20.63 11.57
CA ARG A 227 -5.22 20.94 10.16
C ARG A 227 -6.58 20.48 9.65
N MET A 228 -7.31 19.68 10.46
CA MET A 228 -8.63 19.19 10.10
C MET A 228 -9.63 20.35 9.97
N LYS A 229 -10.18 20.53 8.77
CA LYS A 229 -11.23 21.52 8.52
C LYS A 229 -12.59 20.90 8.87
N LEU A 230 -13.22 21.39 9.93
CA LEU A 230 -14.57 21.00 10.31
C LEU A 230 -15.62 21.73 9.44
N HIS A 231 -16.66 21.03 9.03
CA HIS A 231 -17.80 21.64 8.36
C HIS A 231 -18.76 22.25 9.38
N PRO A 232 -19.58 23.24 9.00
CA PRO A 232 -20.60 23.80 9.89
C PRO A 232 -21.51 22.72 10.48
N GLY A 233 -21.60 22.66 11.82
CA GLY A 233 -22.41 21.70 12.52
C GLY A 233 -21.74 20.37 12.84
N GLU A 234 -20.56 20.08 12.29
CA GLU A 234 -19.77 18.88 12.70
C GLU A 234 -19.29 19.03 14.15
N LYS A 235 -19.36 17.92 14.88
CA LYS A 235 -18.87 17.83 16.26
C LYS A 235 -17.89 16.68 16.37
N ILE A 236 -16.75 16.93 16.99
CA ILE A 236 -15.80 15.88 17.33
C ILE A 236 -16.40 15.01 18.43
N GLN A 237 -16.38 13.71 18.22
CA GLN A 237 -16.85 12.70 19.17
C GLN A 237 -15.76 11.68 19.41
N MET A 238 -15.65 11.18 20.64
CA MET A 238 -14.77 10.04 20.94
C MET A 238 -15.54 8.76 20.63
N LYS A 239 -14.93 7.90 19.82
CA LYS A 239 -15.50 6.63 19.38
C LYS A 239 -14.44 5.55 19.31
N SER A 240 -14.83 4.33 19.65
CA SER A 240 -13.98 3.16 19.42
C SER A 240 -13.98 2.81 17.93
N VAL A 241 -12.89 3.09 17.26
CA VAL A 241 -12.72 2.90 15.82
C VAL A 241 -11.39 2.25 15.48
N ARG A 242 -11.39 1.49 14.39
CA ARG A 242 -10.20 0.97 13.72
C ARG A 242 -10.25 1.26 12.22
N PHE A 243 -9.14 1.02 11.54
CA PHE A 243 -9.07 1.18 10.09
C PHE A 243 -8.85 -0.18 9.42
N ARG A 244 -9.53 -0.45 8.30
CA ARG A 244 -9.29 -1.65 7.47
C ARG A 244 -8.17 -1.44 6.47
N THR A 245 -8.00 -0.18 6.00
CA THR A 245 -6.91 0.23 5.12
C THR A 245 -6.35 1.56 5.61
N LEU A 246 -5.08 1.83 5.34
CA LEU A 246 -4.43 3.08 5.71
C LEU A 246 -4.05 3.89 4.47
N GLY A 247 -4.27 5.19 4.53
CA GLY A 247 -3.96 6.13 3.47
C GLY A 247 -3.65 7.53 4.01
N CYS A 248 -4.16 8.57 3.36
CA CYS A 248 -4.15 9.93 3.89
C CYS A 248 -5.30 10.07 4.89
N TYR A 249 -5.05 10.66 6.07
CA TYR A 249 -6.03 10.58 7.16
C TYR A 249 -7.41 11.16 6.82
N PRO A 250 -7.57 12.29 6.14
CA PRO A 250 -8.92 12.81 5.85
C PRO A 250 -9.63 12.06 4.71
N LEU A 251 -8.91 11.19 3.97
CA LEU A 251 -9.43 10.39 2.87
C LEU A 251 -9.57 8.90 3.22
N THR A 252 -9.36 8.56 4.48
CA THR A 252 -9.43 7.18 4.99
C THR A 252 -10.49 7.12 6.08
N GLY A 253 -11.60 6.45 5.79
CA GLY A 253 -12.66 6.22 6.76
C GLY A 253 -12.31 5.11 7.74
N GLY A 254 -12.67 5.32 9.00
CA GLY A 254 -12.66 4.30 10.05
C GLY A 254 -13.94 3.47 10.04
N VAL A 255 -13.95 2.41 10.80
CA VAL A 255 -15.13 1.61 11.14
C VAL A 255 -15.27 1.55 12.67
N GLU A 256 -16.50 1.68 13.18
CA GLU A 256 -16.75 1.41 14.59
C GLU A 256 -16.50 -0.07 14.85
N SER A 257 -15.70 -0.37 15.85
CA SER A 257 -15.28 -1.72 16.18
C SER A 257 -14.78 -1.78 17.62
N THR A 258 -14.84 -2.96 18.20
CA THR A 258 -14.23 -3.30 19.49
C THR A 258 -13.04 -4.23 19.32
N ALA A 259 -12.71 -4.65 18.07
CA ALA A 259 -11.64 -5.58 17.79
C ALA A 259 -10.26 -4.95 18.05
N ASP A 260 -9.67 -5.29 19.17
CA ASP A 260 -8.37 -4.80 19.62
C ASP A 260 -7.26 -5.88 19.58
N THR A 261 -7.61 -7.10 19.13
CA THR A 261 -6.70 -8.22 18.92
C THR A 261 -6.71 -8.69 17.46
N LEU A 262 -5.63 -9.38 17.04
CA LEU A 262 -5.54 -9.96 15.68
C LEU A 262 -6.63 -11.02 15.44
N ASP A 263 -7.02 -11.78 16.46
CA ASP A 263 -8.06 -12.80 16.33
C ASP A 263 -9.42 -12.17 16.02
N GLU A 264 -9.81 -11.14 16.76
CA GLU A 264 -11.06 -10.41 16.53
C GLU A 264 -11.07 -9.71 15.17
N ILE A 265 -9.93 -9.13 14.73
CA ILE A 265 -9.81 -8.53 13.40
C ILE A 265 -9.99 -9.59 12.30
N ILE A 266 -9.43 -10.79 12.49
CA ILE A 266 -9.58 -11.91 11.55
C ILE A 266 -11.05 -12.33 11.49
N ASP A 267 -11.73 -12.48 12.63
CA ASP A 267 -13.14 -12.85 12.70
C ASP A 267 -14.04 -11.80 12.05
N GLU A 268 -13.81 -10.51 12.30
CA GLU A 268 -14.49 -9.42 11.60
C GLU A 268 -14.23 -9.46 10.08
N THR A 269 -13.00 -9.74 9.65
CA THR A 269 -12.65 -9.84 8.23
C THR A 269 -13.37 -11.00 7.55
N LEU A 270 -13.48 -12.14 8.22
CA LEU A 270 -14.22 -13.31 7.72
C LEU A 270 -15.73 -13.07 7.59
N SER A 271 -16.28 -12.23 8.47
CA SER A 271 -17.68 -11.86 8.50
C SER A 271 -18.04 -10.73 7.54
N ALA A 272 -17.03 -10.02 7.03
CA ALA A 272 -17.22 -8.85 6.17
C ALA A 272 -17.69 -9.25 4.76
N VAL A 273 -18.82 -8.71 4.33
CA VAL A 273 -19.38 -8.89 2.97
C VAL A 273 -18.75 -7.91 1.96
N SER A 274 -18.20 -6.81 2.44
CA SER A 274 -17.64 -5.72 1.62
C SER A 274 -16.11 -5.75 1.54
N SER A 275 -15.56 -5.33 0.40
CA SER A 275 -14.11 -5.12 0.25
C SER A 275 -13.57 -4.14 1.30
N GLU A 276 -12.33 -4.33 1.72
CA GLU A 276 -11.60 -3.41 2.62
C GLU A 276 -11.52 -1.97 2.10
N ARG A 277 -11.62 -1.78 0.78
CA ARG A 277 -11.55 -0.45 0.15
C ARG A 277 -12.83 0.37 0.23
N THR A 278 -13.95 -0.20 0.64
CA THR A 278 -15.22 0.53 0.76
C THR A 278 -15.17 1.70 1.76
N THR A 279 -14.22 1.67 2.71
CA THR A 279 -13.99 2.75 3.67
C THR A 279 -13.11 3.89 3.12
N ARG A 280 -12.59 3.77 1.89
CA ARG A 280 -11.81 4.86 1.27
C ARG A 280 -12.74 5.86 0.60
N VAL A 281 -12.84 7.05 1.19
CA VAL A 281 -13.66 8.16 0.69
C VAL A 281 -13.37 8.47 -0.78
N ILE A 282 -12.09 8.42 -1.17
CA ILE A 282 -11.63 8.71 -2.53
C ILE A 282 -12.03 7.66 -3.58
N ASP A 283 -12.34 6.44 -3.19
CA ASP A 283 -12.72 5.37 -4.12
C ASP A 283 -14.23 5.38 -4.41
N ASN A 284 -15.01 6.17 -3.67
CA ASN A 284 -16.43 6.42 -3.92
C ASN A 284 -16.67 7.43 -5.08
N GLU A 285 -15.60 7.97 -5.68
CA GLU A 285 -15.68 8.74 -6.91
C GLU A 285 -16.06 7.84 -8.10
N ALA A 286 -16.47 8.47 -9.22
CA ALA A 286 -17.09 7.84 -10.39
C ALA A 286 -16.55 6.45 -10.79
N ALA A 287 -17.46 5.57 -11.24
CA ALA A 287 -17.12 4.23 -11.73
C ALA A 287 -15.96 4.26 -12.75
N GLY A 288 -14.95 3.41 -12.54
CA GLY A 288 -13.76 3.35 -13.40
C GLY A 288 -12.59 4.27 -12.99
N SER A 289 -12.69 5.01 -11.87
CA SER A 289 -11.63 5.88 -11.39
C SER A 289 -10.30 5.15 -11.20
N MET A 290 -10.31 3.93 -10.66
CA MET A 290 -9.11 3.12 -10.43
C MET A 290 -8.48 2.61 -11.74
N GLU A 291 -9.28 2.26 -12.74
CA GLU A 291 -8.73 1.85 -14.03
C GLU A 291 -8.06 3.01 -14.76
N ARG A 292 -8.64 4.21 -14.67
CA ARG A 292 -8.00 5.45 -15.15
C ARG A 292 -6.68 5.70 -14.45
N ARG A 293 -6.65 5.65 -13.12
CA ARG A 293 -5.43 5.83 -12.30
C ARG A 293 -4.34 4.80 -12.65
N LYS A 294 -4.71 3.55 -12.91
CA LYS A 294 -3.77 2.52 -13.38
C LYS A 294 -3.12 2.91 -14.71
N ARG A 295 -3.91 3.43 -15.66
CA ARG A 295 -3.40 3.93 -16.95
C ARG A 295 -2.49 5.14 -16.77
N GLU A 296 -2.76 5.99 -15.80
CA GLU A 296 -1.98 7.17 -15.45
C GLU A 296 -0.71 6.86 -14.66
N GLY A 297 -0.47 5.61 -14.26
CA GLY A 297 0.75 5.17 -13.59
C GLY A 297 0.65 5.09 -12.05
N TYR A 298 -0.57 5.05 -11.49
CA TYR A 298 -0.80 4.90 -10.05
C TYR A 298 -0.56 3.46 -9.61
N PHE A 299 -0.21 2.51 -10.02
CA PHE A 299 -0.07 1.05 -9.81
C PHE A 299 -0.66 0.20 -10.92
#